data_d8aa910a62846b77223ba888593f75d9
#
_entry.id   d8aa910a62846b77223ba888593f75d9
#
_cell.length_a   1.000
_cell.length_b   1.000
_cell.length_c   1.000
_cell.angle_alpha   90.00
_cell.angle_beta   90.00
_cell.angle_gamma   90.00
#
_symmetry.space_group_name_H-M   'P 1'
#
loop_
_entity.id
_entity.type
_entity.pdbx_description
1 polymer ?
#
loop_
_entity_poly.entity_id
_entity_poly.type
_entity_poly.pdbx_seq_one_letter_code
_entity_poly.pdbx_strand_id
1 'polypeptide(L)'
;SDRELFYGMLEASAKLMRIPKYNIYTADELWNETSRKYETRTDEGKEKLPKFVHAIAKLRKDYKMNLKGRSFLKLEDYTPAEIEYLVDLAGELKAKKKAGIKGHSLEGKNIALIFEKPSTRTRCAFTVGAQDEGGIPTYLAGNEIQLGDKESIEDTARVLGRMFDGIEFRGFEQRYADVLAEYSGIPVWNGLTDTTHPTQCLAMLLTMKEEFGHLKGLKVAYLGDGRNNVANSLLVGCAKIGVDVAIVAPKPLWTSESLWKRCDEYAKESGATIEITDDLDGVKGADVIYTDVWISMGEEKKEQERERLGKPYQVNAALMERTGKDTTIFSHCLPAIKEKEVTEEVFEGPQSRVFDEAENRLHTIKAVMVATLGENE
;
A
#
# COMPACT_ATOMS: atom_id res chain seq x y z
N SER A 1 14.76 11.44 -37.22
CA SER A 1 14.97 10.19 -37.97
C SER A 1 14.31 9.04 -37.24
N ASP A 2 14.04 7.93 -37.93
CA ASP A 2 13.45 6.71 -37.30
C ASP A 2 14.34 6.18 -36.16
N ARG A 3 15.63 6.46 -36.21
CA ARG A 3 16.60 6.12 -35.17
C ARG A 3 16.38 6.94 -33.89
N GLU A 4 16.11 8.23 -34.00
CA GLU A 4 15.81 9.08 -32.84
C GLU A 4 14.45 8.72 -32.23
N LEU A 5 13.49 8.37 -33.08
CA LEU A 5 12.21 7.85 -32.63
C LEU A 5 12.40 6.55 -31.87
N PHE A 6 13.18 5.60 -32.39
CA PHE A 6 13.48 4.33 -31.72
C PHE A 6 14.19 4.52 -30.37
N TYR A 7 15.19 5.38 -30.29
CA TYR A 7 15.86 5.68 -29.01
C TYR A 7 14.96 6.42 -28.03
N GLY A 8 14.13 7.35 -28.50
CA GLY A 8 13.13 8.01 -27.68
C GLY A 8 12.09 7.03 -27.13
N MET A 9 11.69 6.05 -27.92
CA MET A 9 10.78 4.97 -27.51
C MET A 9 11.43 4.05 -26.48
N LEU A 10 12.70 3.70 -26.65
CA LEU A 10 13.46 2.87 -25.69
C LEU A 10 13.64 3.59 -24.36
N GLU A 11 13.99 4.86 -24.40
CA GLU A 11 14.16 5.69 -23.20
C GLU A 11 12.85 5.91 -22.47
N ALA A 12 11.77 6.21 -23.20
CA ALA A 12 10.44 6.34 -22.64
C ALA A 12 9.93 5.03 -22.05
N SER A 13 10.19 3.90 -22.70
CA SER A 13 9.83 2.57 -22.22
C SER A 13 10.62 2.17 -20.97
N ALA A 14 11.90 2.48 -20.92
CA ALA A 14 12.75 2.24 -19.76
C ALA A 14 12.27 3.06 -18.54
N LYS A 15 11.83 4.30 -18.75
CA LYS A 15 11.23 5.15 -17.70
C LYS A 15 9.88 4.59 -17.23
N LEU A 16 9.02 4.15 -18.15
CA LEU A 16 7.74 3.51 -17.82
C LEU A 16 7.90 2.19 -17.05
N MET A 17 8.91 1.40 -17.42
CA MET A 17 9.21 0.12 -16.78
C MET A 17 10.03 0.27 -15.50
N ARG A 18 10.42 1.50 -15.13
CA ARG A 18 11.20 1.81 -13.93
C ARG A 18 12.50 1.02 -13.83
N ILE A 19 13.20 0.92 -14.94
CA ILE A 19 14.57 0.38 -14.93
C ILE A 19 15.42 1.30 -14.03
N PRO A 20 16.21 0.76 -13.08
CA PRO A 20 16.92 1.57 -12.07
C PRO A 20 17.83 2.69 -12.59
N LYS A 21 18.19 2.63 -13.87
CA LYS A 21 19.03 3.62 -14.56
C LYS A 21 18.31 4.95 -14.82
N TYR A 22 16.98 4.96 -14.81
CA TYR A 22 16.18 6.13 -15.15
C TYR A 22 15.27 6.52 -13.98
N ASN A 23 15.28 7.79 -13.62
CA ASN A 23 14.37 8.33 -12.60
C ASN A 23 12.92 8.06 -12.99
N ILE A 24 12.12 7.77 -11.98
CA ILE A 24 10.70 7.40 -12.13
C ILE A 24 9.91 8.63 -12.55
N TYR A 25 9.33 8.57 -13.74
CA TYR A 25 8.29 9.48 -14.17
C TYR A 25 6.93 8.82 -14.04
N THR A 26 5.90 9.59 -13.72
CA THR A 26 4.52 9.12 -13.85
C THR A 26 4.19 8.87 -15.32
N ALA A 27 3.17 8.04 -15.59
CA ALA A 27 2.70 7.83 -16.97
C ALA A 27 2.31 9.16 -17.65
N ASP A 28 1.75 10.10 -16.87
CA ASP A 28 1.35 11.41 -17.37
C ASP A 28 2.54 12.32 -17.68
N GLU A 29 3.57 12.32 -16.84
CA GLU A 29 4.81 13.07 -17.10
C GLU A 29 5.51 12.56 -18.34
N LEU A 30 5.58 11.24 -18.48
CA LEU A 30 6.16 10.60 -19.64
C LEU A 30 5.35 10.90 -20.91
N TRP A 31 4.01 10.87 -20.82
CA TRP A 31 3.10 11.24 -21.88
C TRP A 31 3.28 12.70 -22.28
N ASN A 32 3.34 13.59 -21.31
CA ASN A 32 3.55 15.03 -21.55
C ASN A 32 4.91 15.33 -22.17
N GLU A 33 5.97 14.69 -21.71
CA GLU A 33 7.30 14.84 -22.30
C GLU A 33 7.38 14.24 -23.69
N THR A 34 6.77 13.08 -23.91
CA THR A 34 6.72 12.41 -25.20
C THR A 34 5.84 13.14 -26.19
N SER A 35 4.67 13.64 -25.77
CA SER A 35 3.79 14.44 -26.63
C SER A 35 4.37 15.81 -26.99
N ARG A 36 5.20 16.41 -26.15
CA ARG A 36 5.99 17.59 -26.49
C ARG A 36 7.04 17.30 -27.56
N LYS A 37 7.68 16.15 -27.49
CA LYS A 37 8.76 15.75 -28.40
C LYS A 37 8.25 15.26 -29.76
N TYR A 38 7.03 14.69 -29.78
CA TYR A 38 6.36 14.17 -30.98
C TYR A 38 5.01 14.87 -31.19
N GLU A 39 5.06 16.20 -31.12
CA GLU A 39 3.85 17.03 -31.21
C GLU A 39 2.99 16.70 -32.43
N THR A 40 1.70 16.56 -32.18
CA THR A 40 0.64 16.24 -33.16
C THR A 40 0.40 17.36 -34.18
N ARG A 41 1.26 18.37 -34.26
CA ARG A 41 1.14 19.48 -35.21
C ARG A 41 1.57 19.11 -36.61
N THR A 42 2.33 18.04 -36.82
CA THR A 42 2.70 17.51 -38.09
C THR A 42 1.96 16.21 -38.36
N ASP A 43 1.61 15.95 -39.66
CA ASP A 43 0.94 14.71 -40.03
C ASP A 43 1.81 13.48 -39.73
N GLU A 44 3.13 13.62 -39.80
CA GLU A 44 4.11 12.62 -39.42
C GLU A 44 4.05 12.28 -37.92
N GLY A 45 3.89 13.29 -37.04
CA GLY A 45 3.73 13.09 -35.59
C GLY A 45 2.43 12.38 -35.24
N LYS A 46 1.33 12.69 -35.93
CA LYS A 46 0.03 12.03 -35.77
C LYS A 46 0.07 10.55 -36.14
N GLU A 47 0.84 10.18 -37.17
CA GLU A 47 0.98 8.79 -37.60
C GLU A 47 1.90 7.98 -36.68
N LYS A 48 2.95 8.60 -36.13
CA LYS A 48 3.96 7.94 -35.27
C LYS A 48 3.47 7.71 -33.83
N LEU A 49 2.61 8.59 -33.30
CA LEU A 49 2.13 8.51 -31.93
C LEU A 49 1.37 7.20 -31.60
N PRO A 50 0.44 6.71 -32.44
CA PRO A 50 -0.23 5.42 -32.22
C PRO A 50 0.74 4.23 -32.21
N LYS A 51 1.75 4.23 -33.09
CA LYS A 51 2.78 3.19 -33.15
C LYS A 51 3.64 3.19 -31.89
N PHE A 52 3.96 4.37 -31.38
CA PHE A 52 4.70 4.54 -30.14
C PHE A 52 3.93 4.03 -28.92
N VAL A 53 2.65 4.39 -28.77
CA VAL A 53 1.78 3.91 -27.69
C VAL A 53 1.65 2.39 -27.73
N HIS A 54 1.50 1.81 -28.91
CA HIS A 54 1.42 0.35 -29.09
C HIS A 54 2.73 -0.35 -28.72
N ALA A 55 3.88 0.23 -29.08
CA ALA A 55 5.19 -0.32 -28.72
C ALA A 55 5.44 -0.26 -27.20
N ILE A 56 5.04 0.82 -26.53
CA ILE A 56 5.11 0.93 -25.07
C ILE A 56 4.23 -0.13 -24.39
N ALA A 57 2.99 -0.29 -24.87
CA ALA A 57 2.08 -1.29 -24.33
C ALA A 57 2.63 -2.71 -24.48
N LYS A 58 3.26 -3.00 -25.63
CA LYS A 58 3.93 -4.29 -25.88
C LYS A 58 5.13 -4.51 -24.96
N LEU A 59 6.02 -3.51 -24.84
CA LEU A 59 7.19 -3.60 -23.95
C LEU A 59 6.77 -3.75 -22.47
N ARG A 60 5.72 -3.05 -22.06
CA ARG A 60 5.14 -3.19 -20.72
C ARG A 60 4.60 -4.60 -20.48
N LYS A 61 4.03 -5.24 -21.49
CA LYS A 61 3.57 -6.62 -21.44
C LYS A 61 4.75 -7.61 -21.35
N ASP A 62 5.81 -7.39 -22.10
CA ASP A 62 6.99 -8.25 -22.14
C ASP A 62 7.85 -8.18 -20.86
N TYR A 63 7.81 -7.06 -20.14
CA TYR A 63 8.53 -6.83 -18.88
C TYR A 63 7.64 -6.83 -17.63
N LYS A 64 6.42 -7.33 -17.74
CA LYS A 64 5.48 -7.40 -16.63
C LYS A 64 6.08 -8.27 -15.52
N MET A 65 6.23 -7.68 -14.33
CA MET A 65 6.71 -8.39 -13.15
C MET A 65 5.79 -9.58 -12.85
N ASN A 66 6.34 -10.77 -12.71
CA ASN A 66 5.54 -11.96 -12.45
C ASN A 66 5.46 -12.22 -10.94
N LEU A 67 4.33 -11.90 -10.35
CA LEU A 67 4.00 -12.20 -8.95
C LEU A 67 2.99 -13.35 -8.82
N LYS A 68 2.62 -14.01 -9.91
CA LYS A 68 1.58 -15.05 -9.92
C LYS A 68 1.93 -16.20 -8.98
N GLY A 69 0.95 -16.60 -8.18
CA GLY A 69 1.09 -17.66 -7.19
C GLY A 69 1.68 -17.22 -5.84
N ARG A 70 2.18 -15.98 -5.73
CA ARG A 70 2.76 -15.48 -4.48
C ARG A 70 1.69 -15.06 -3.48
N SER A 71 1.96 -15.29 -2.21
CA SER A 71 1.19 -14.72 -1.10
C SER A 71 1.67 -13.32 -0.76
N PHE A 72 0.80 -12.48 -0.21
CA PHE A 72 1.11 -11.13 0.25
C PHE A 72 0.85 -11.02 1.75
N LEU A 73 1.84 -11.39 2.56
CA LEU A 73 1.72 -11.50 4.00
C LEU A 73 2.31 -10.30 4.73
N LYS A 74 3.45 -9.81 4.25
CA LYS A 74 4.18 -8.65 4.79
C LYS A 74 5.05 -8.02 3.70
N LEU A 75 5.33 -6.73 3.84
CA LEU A 75 6.15 -6.00 2.86
C LEU A 75 7.62 -6.42 2.86
N GLU A 76 8.09 -7.05 3.94
CA GLU A 76 9.45 -7.59 4.01
C GLU A 76 9.72 -8.64 2.94
N ASP A 77 8.68 -9.38 2.51
CA ASP A 77 8.77 -10.45 1.50
C ASP A 77 8.85 -9.93 0.06
N TYR A 78 8.70 -8.63 -0.14
CA TYR A 78 8.64 -7.99 -1.46
C TYR A 78 9.82 -7.05 -1.68
N THR A 79 10.38 -7.09 -2.88
CA THR A 79 11.44 -6.14 -3.28
C THR A 79 10.88 -4.73 -3.45
N PRO A 80 11.71 -3.68 -3.37
CA PRO A 80 11.28 -2.31 -3.67
C PRO A 80 10.57 -2.19 -5.03
N ALA A 81 11.11 -2.82 -6.07
CA ALA A 81 10.51 -2.81 -7.41
C ALA A 81 9.14 -3.49 -7.44
N GLU A 82 8.94 -4.58 -6.69
CA GLU A 82 7.65 -5.26 -6.57
C GLU A 82 6.62 -4.40 -5.83
N ILE A 83 7.02 -3.73 -4.76
CA ILE A 83 6.14 -2.79 -4.03
C ILE A 83 5.70 -1.65 -4.94
N GLU A 84 6.63 -1.04 -5.66
CA GLU A 84 6.32 0.04 -6.60
C GLU A 84 5.42 -0.43 -7.75
N TYR A 85 5.66 -1.64 -8.26
CA TYR A 85 4.80 -2.25 -9.28
C TYR A 85 3.36 -2.39 -8.79
N LEU A 86 3.14 -2.86 -7.55
CA LEU A 86 1.80 -2.99 -6.98
C LEU A 86 1.10 -1.63 -6.82
N VAL A 87 1.83 -0.60 -6.41
CA VAL A 87 1.30 0.77 -6.29
C VAL A 87 0.89 1.31 -7.67
N ASP A 88 1.70 1.09 -8.70
CA ASP A 88 1.40 1.54 -10.05
C ASP A 88 0.23 0.80 -10.67
N LEU A 89 0.19 -0.51 -10.49
CA LEU A 89 -0.94 -1.32 -10.93
C LEU A 89 -2.24 -0.86 -10.27
N ALA A 90 -2.17 -0.51 -8.97
CA ALA A 90 -3.33 0.02 -8.26
C ALA A 90 -3.82 1.35 -8.86
N GLY A 91 -2.92 2.25 -9.21
CA GLY A 91 -3.27 3.49 -9.91
C GLY A 91 -3.91 3.25 -11.27
N GLU A 92 -3.39 2.29 -12.04
CA GLU A 92 -3.96 1.90 -13.33
C GLU A 92 -5.37 1.31 -13.17
N LEU A 93 -5.57 0.39 -12.23
CA LEU A 93 -6.87 -0.22 -11.96
C LEU A 93 -7.89 0.80 -11.44
N LYS A 94 -7.44 1.77 -10.63
CA LYS A 94 -8.25 2.91 -10.20
C LYS A 94 -8.74 3.74 -11.39
N ALA A 95 -7.84 4.07 -12.31
CA ALA A 95 -8.18 4.81 -13.52
C ALA A 95 -9.19 4.05 -14.40
N LYS A 96 -8.99 2.74 -14.61
CA LYS A 96 -9.93 1.87 -15.33
C LYS A 96 -11.32 1.89 -14.69
N LYS A 97 -11.40 1.73 -13.36
CA LYS A 97 -12.69 1.77 -12.64
C LYS A 97 -13.39 3.12 -12.79
N LYS A 98 -12.67 4.24 -12.64
CA LYS A 98 -13.23 5.58 -12.83
C LYS A 98 -13.70 5.84 -14.26
N ALA A 99 -13.08 5.22 -15.24
CA ALA A 99 -13.49 5.26 -16.65
C ALA A 99 -14.65 4.29 -16.97
N GLY A 100 -15.17 3.54 -16.02
CA GLY A 100 -16.24 2.56 -16.22
C GLY A 100 -15.80 1.29 -16.96
N ILE A 101 -14.51 1.04 -17.07
CA ILE A 101 -13.95 -0.15 -17.72
C ILE A 101 -14.01 -1.31 -16.73
N LYS A 102 -14.73 -2.36 -17.09
CA LYS A 102 -14.80 -3.60 -16.31
C LYS A 102 -13.52 -4.41 -16.48
N GLY A 103 -13.02 -4.95 -15.34
CA GLY A 103 -11.94 -5.92 -15.34
C GLY A 103 -12.44 -7.35 -15.43
N HIS A 104 -11.56 -8.24 -15.90
CA HIS A 104 -11.82 -9.67 -16.05
C HIS A 104 -10.67 -10.53 -15.53
N SER A 105 -9.69 -9.92 -14.87
CA SER A 105 -8.46 -10.59 -14.44
C SER A 105 -8.70 -11.70 -13.41
N LEU A 106 -9.80 -11.66 -12.67
CA LEU A 106 -10.19 -12.67 -11.66
C LEU A 106 -11.46 -13.42 -12.06
N GLU A 107 -11.82 -13.43 -13.34
CA GLU A 107 -13.06 -14.07 -13.81
C GLU A 107 -13.09 -15.55 -13.43
N GLY A 108 -14.18 -15.95 -12.75
CA GLY A 108 -14.38 -17.31 -12.27
C GLY A 108 -13.53 -17.74 -11.07
N LYS A 109 -12.68 -16.87 -10.52
CA LYS A 109 -11.88 -17.18 -9.32
C LYS A 109 -12.73 -17.08 -8.06
N ASN A 110 -12.71 -18.14 -7.26
CA ASN A 110 -13.36 -18.20 -5.96
C ASN A 110 -12.38 -17.75 -4.87
N ILE A 111 -12.74 -16.77 -4.08
CA ILE A 111 -11.88 -16.13 -3.08
C ILE A 111 -12.51 -16.22 -1.70
N ALA A 112 -11.83 -16.88 -0.76
CA ALA A 112 -12.24 -16.94 0.63
C ALA A 112 -11.81 -15.67 1.38
N LEU A 113 -12.72 -15.04 2.11
CA LEU A 113 -12.46 -13.88 2.96
C LEU A 113 -12.67 -14.28 4.43
N ILE A 114 -11.57 -14.55 5.13
CA ILE A 114 -11.58 -15.03 6.52
C ILE A 114 -11.33 -13.86 7.48
N PHE A 115 -12.29 -13.63 8.38
CA PHE A 115 -12.23 -12.51 9.34
C PHE A 115 -12.43 -13.02 10.77
N GLU A 116 -11.36 -13.06 11.57
CA GLU A 116 -11.42 -13.20 13.02
C GLU A 116 -11.76 -11.88 13.71
N LYS A 117 -11.38 -10.76 13.08
CA LYS A 117 -11.66 -9.38 13.54
C LYS A 117 -12.63 -8.71 12.58
N PRO A 118 -13.66 -8.00 13.06
CA PRO A 118 -14.55 -7.24 12.20
C PRO A 118 -13.80 -6.13 11.46
N SER A 119 -14.21 -5.84 10.24
CA SER A 119 -13.69 -4.75 9.44
C SER A 119 -14.66 -4.35 8.35
N THR A 120 -15.01 -3.06 8.30
CA THR A 120 -15.80 -2.51 7.20
C THR A 120 -14.95 -2.33 5.96
N ARG A 121 -13.82 -1.61 6.08
CA ARG A 121 -12.97 -1.22 4.94
C ARG A 121 -12.33 -2.40 4.25
N THR A 122 -11.66 -3.27 4.99
CA THR A 122 -10.97 -4.45 4.41
C THR A 122 -11.97 -5.40 3.77
N ARG A 123 -13.10 -5.68 4.42
CA ARG A 123 -14.15 -6.54 3.87
C ARG A 123 -14.71 -5.95 2.56
N CYS A 124 -15.08 -4.67 2.56
CA CYS A 124 -15.59 -4.01 1.36
C CYS A 124 -14.53 -3.96 0.24
N ALA A 125 -13.28 -3.66 0.57
CA ALA A 125 -12.21 -3.57 -0.42
C ALA A 125 -11.92 -4.91 -1.11
N PHE A 126 -11.81 -6.01 -0.37
CA PHE A 126 -11.65 -7.34 -0.97
C PHE A 126 -12.88 -7.78 -1.75
N THR A 127 -14.08 -7.58 -1.20
CA THR A 127 -15.33 -7.95 -1.87
C THR A 127 -15.49 -7.21 -3.19
N VAL A 128 -15.45 -5.89 -3.15
CA VAL A 128 -15.65 -5.06 -4.36
C VAL A 128 -14.47 -5.20 -5.32
N GLY A 129 -13.24 -5.28 -4.81
CA GLY A 129 -12.04 -5.48 -5.62
C GLY A 129 -12.08 -6.79 -6.42
N ALA A 130 -12.52 -7.89 -5.80
CA ALA A 130 -12.70 -9.16 -6.49
C ALA A 130 -13.81 -9.08 -7.55
N GLN A 131 -14.97 -8.52 -7.18
CA GLN A 131 -16.12 -8.38 -8.08
C GLN A 131 -15.85 -7.48 -9.29
N ASP A 132 -15.09 -6.39 -9.09
CA ASP A 132 -14.69 -5.50 -10.19
C ASP A 132 -13.88 -6.22 -11.28
N GLU A 133 -13.21 -7.31 -10.91
CA GLU A 133 -12.38 -8.13 -11.80
C GLU A 133 -13.02 -9.50 -12.15
N GLY A 134 -14.31 -9.67 -11.88
CA GLY A 134 -15.05 -10.90 -12.19
C GLY A 134 -14.87 -12.04 -11.20
N GLY A 135 -14.22 -11.82 -10.06
CA GLY A 135 -14.02 -12.80 -9.00
C GLY A 135 -15.27 -12.98 -8.13
N ILE A 136 -15.31 -14.11 -7.40
CA ILE A 136 -16.43 -14.53 -6.54
C ILE A 136 -15.93 -14.59 -5.09
N PRO A 137 -16.11 -13.51 -4.30
CA PRO A 137 -15.70 -13.49 -2.91
C PRO A 137 -16.74 -14.18 -2.01
N THR A 138 -16.26 -15.00 -1.09
CA THR A 138 -17.07 -15.67 -0.06
C THR A 138 -16.59 -15.27 1.32
N TYR A 139 -17.44 -14.62 2.10
CA TYR A 139 -17.13 -14.22 3.47
C TYR A 139 -17.28 -15.38 4.44
N LEU A 140 -16.23 -15.60 5.26
CA LEU A 140 -16.16 -16.62 6.28
C LEU A 140 -15.84 -15.94 7.62
N ALA A 141 -16.84 -15.77 8.47
CA ALA A 141 -16.63 -15.20 9.80
C ALA A 141 -15.89 -16.20 10.70
N GLY A 142 -14.93 -15.71 11.50
CA GLY A 142 -14.10 -16.55 12.36
C GLY A 142 -14.90 -17.40 13.36
N ASN A 143 -16.06 -16.92 13.81
CA ASN A 143 -16.97 -17.66 14.68
C ASN A 143 -17.87 -18.68 13.95
N GLU A 144 -17.87 -18.69 12.63
CA GLU A 144 -18.63 -19.61 11.78
C GLU A 144 -17.77 -20.74 11.22
N ILE A 145 -16.46 -20.63 11.32
CA ILE A 145 -15.47 -21.62 10.87
C ILE A 145 -14.68 -22.16 12.06
N GLN A 146 -14.08 -23.34 11.89
CA GLN A 146 -13.39 -24.06 12.97
C GLN A 146 -11.88 -23.73 13.04
N LEU A 147 -11.47 -22.56 12.54
CA LEU A 147 -10.05 -22.17 12.40
C LEU A 147 -9.33 -22.14 13.76
N GLY A 148 -8.40 -23.09 13.94
CA GLY A 148 -7.57 -23.17 15.13
C GLY A 148 -8.27 -23.62 16.42
N ASP A 149 -9.55 -24.00 16.37
CA ASP A 149 -10.31 -24.49 17.54
C ASP A 149 -10.41 -26.02 17.53
N LYS A 150 -11.33 -26.59 16.77
CA LYS A 150 -11.48 -28.05 16.66
C LYS A 150 -10.67 -28.65 15.53
N GLU A 151 -10.31 -27.86 14.56
CA GLU A 151 -9.49 -28.23 13.42
C GLU A 151 -8.18 -27.43 13.44
N SER A 152 -7.06 -28.07 13.08
CA SER A 152 -5.79 -27.37 12.96
C SER A 152 -5.82 -26.36 11.81
N ILE A 153 -5.03 -25.29 11.92
CA ILE A 153 -4.94 -24.28 10.86
C ILE A 153 -4.41 -24.92 9.58
N GLU A 154 -3.46 -25.86 9.71
CA GLU A 154 -2.86 -26.61 8.61
C GLU A 154 -3.91 -27.42 7.83
N ASP A 155 -4.84 -28.07 8.53
CA ASP A 155 -5.90 -28.86 7.90
C ASP A 155 -6.95 -27.96 7.24
N THR A 156 -7.38 -26.91 7.92
CA THR A 156 -8.25 -25.89 7.31
C THR A 156 -7.61 -25.29 6.05
N ALA A 157 -6.31 -24.97 6.09
CA ALA A 157 -5.58 -24.46 4.93
C ALA A 157 -5.64 -25.43 3.74
N ARG A 158 -5.37 -26.72 3.98
CA ARG A 158 -5.42 -27.76 2.93
C ARG A 158 -6.81 -27.93 2.33
N VAL A 159 -7.85 -27.85 3.15
CA VAL A 159 -9.25 -27.92 2.69
C VAL A 159 -9.59 -26.71 1.83
N LEU A 160 -9.34 -25.50 2.35
CA LEU A 160 -9.65 -24.27 1.62
C LEU A 160 -8.86 -24.15 0.31
N GLY A 161 -7.59 -24.57 0.31
CA GLY A 161 -6.76 -24.58 -0.90
C GLY A 161 -7.22 -25.53 -2.00
N ARG A 162 -8.14 -26.47 -1.70
CA ARG A 162 -8.77 -27.36 -2.68
C ARG A 162 -10.11 -26.85 -3.18
N MET A 163 -10.69 -25.85 -2.53
CA MET A 163 -12.00 -25.29 -2.84
C MET A 163 -11.92 -23.89 -3.43
N PHE A 164 -10.93 -23.10 -3.00
CA PHE A 164 -10.74 -21.69 -3.39
C PHE A 164 -9.48 -21.50 -4.22
N ASP A 165 -9.41 -20.38 -4.93
CA ASP A 165 -8.25 -19.97 -5.73
C ASP A 165 -7.34 -18.99 -4.99
N GLY A 166 -7.87 -18.32 -3.98
CA GLY A 166 -7.13 -17.37 -3.13
C GLY A 166 -7.82 -17.20 -1.78
N ILE A 167 -7.04 -16.80 -0.76
CA ILE A 167 -7.53 -16.62 0.62
C ILE A 167 -7.08 -15.24 1.11
N GLU A 168 -8.03 -14.44 1.57
CA GLU A 168 -7.74 -13.30 2.45
C GLU A 168 -7.88 -13.74 3.90
N PHE A 169 -6.95 -13.28 4.73
CA PHE A 169 -7.00 -13.50 6.17
C PHE A 169 -6.83 -12.18 6.93
N ARG A 170 -7.78 -11.90 7.81
CA ARG A 170 -7.70 -10.81 8.78
C ARG A 170 -7.93 -11.37 10.18
N GLY A 171 -6.92 -11.28 11.03
CA GLY A 171 -6.99 -11.88 12.36
C GLY A 171 -6.00 -11.30 13.36
N PHE A 172 -5.69 -12.09 14.37
CA PHE A 172 -4.80 -11.73 15.45
C PHE A 172 -3.36 -12.10 15.14
N GLU A 173 -3.06 -13.37 15.02
CA GLU A 173 -1.70 -13.87 14.89
C GLU A 173 -1.20 -13.88 13.44
N GLN A 174 -0.03 -13.28 13.21
CA GLN A 174 0.66 -13.38 11.92
C GLN A 174 0.88 -14.84 11.51
N ARG A 175 1.18 -15.70 12.47
CA ARG A 175 1.39 -17.13 12.24
C ARG A 175 0.22 -17.79 11.49
N TYR A 176 -1.02 -17.37 11.71
CA TYR A 176 -2.18 -17.97 11.01
C TYR A 176 -2.13 -17.65 9.52
N ALA A 177 -1.79 -16.42 9.15
CA ALA A 177 -1.59 -16.06 7.75
C ALA A 177 -0.42 -16.84 7.11
N ASP A 178 0.68 -17.00 7.85
CA ASP A 178 1.87 -17.72 7.38
C ASP A 178 1.55 -19.22 7.15
N VAL A 179 0.85 -19.87 8.08
CA VAL A 179 0.42 -21.28 7.96
C VAL A 179 -0.58 -21.48 6.83
N LEU A 180 -1.55 -20.58 6.70
CA LEU A 180 -2.49 -20.62 5.55
C LEU A 180 -1.73 -20.56 4.23
N ALA A 181 -0.72 -19.70 4.10
CA ALA A 181 0.10 -19.58 2.90
C ALA A 181 0.94 -20.84 2.64
N GLU A 182 1.51 -21.43 3.69
CA GLU A 182 2.37 -22.62 3.58
C GLU A 182 1.60 -23.87 3.15
N TYR A 183 0.39 -24.08 3.70
CA TYR A 183 -0.33 -25.34 3.55
C TYR A 183 -1.49 -25.31 2.56
N SER A 184 -1.99 -24.15 2.14
CA SER A 184 -3.10 -24.08 1.21
C SER A 184 -2.71 -24.36 -0.24
N GLY A 185 -1.49 -24.05 -0.63
CA GLY A 185 -1.01 -24.15 -2.02
C GLY A 185 -1.58 -23.10 -2.97
N ILE A 186 -2.26 -22.08 -2.46
CA ILE A 186 -2.84 -20.96 -3.21
C ILE A 186 -2.39 -19.62 -2.60
N PRO A 187 -2.48 -18.49 -3.32
CA PRO A 187 -2.16 -17.19 -2.77
C PRO A 187 -2.98 -16.85 -1.52
N VAL A 188 -2.30 -16.36 -0.49
CA VAL A 188 -2.89 -15.85 0.74
C VAL A 188 -2.52 -14.38 0.90
N TRP A 189 -3.51 -13.55 1.21
CA TRP A 189 -3.35 -12.10 1.39
C TRP A 189 -3.68 -11.69 2.82
N ASN A 190 -2.73 -11.00 3.45
CA ASN A 190 -2.91 -10.48 4.79
C ASN A 190 -3.76 -9.21 4.79
N GLY A 191 -4.99 -9.31 5.29
CA GLY A 191 -5.90 -8.19 5.46
C GLY A 191 -5.63 -7.35 6.71
N LEU A 192 -4.94 -7.88 7.67
CA LEU A 192 -4.37 -7.31 8.91
C LEU A 192 -4.09 -8.43 9.92
N THR A 193 -2.97 -8.35 10.58
CA THR A 193 -2.67 -9.07 11.82
C THR A 193 -2.24 -8.08 12.92
N ASP A 194 -2.00 -8.57 14.13
CA ASP A 194 -1.47 -7.73 15.21
C ASP A 194 -0.07 -7.16 14.90
N THR A 195 0.67 -7.82 14.02
CA THR A 195 2.05 -7.45 13.67
C THR A 195 2.15 -6.56 12.45
N THR A 196 1.35 -6.82 11.41
CA THR A 196 1.47 -6.15 10.11
C THR A 196 0.11 -5.81 9.48
N HIS A 197 0.11 -4.72 8.70
CA HIS A 197 -1.01 -4.30 7.86
C HIS A 197 -0.51 -3.80 6.50
N PRO A 198 0.01 -4.71 5.65
CA PRO A 198 0.73 -4.33 4.44
C PRO A 198 -0.13 -3.62 3.40
N THR A 199 -1.41 -3.95 3.30
CA THR A 199 -2.32 -3.31 2.34
C THR A 199 -2.60 -1.85 2.70
N GLN A 200 -2.53 -1.48 3.99
CA GLN A 200 -2.63 -0.08 4.42
C GLN A 200 -1.42 0.74 3.97
N CYS A 201 -0.23 0.18 4.07
CA CYS A 201 0.97 0.84 3.57
C CYS A 201 0.91 1.09 2.06
N LEU A 202 0.47 0.10 1.28
CA LEU A 202 0.29 0.30 -0.17
C LEU A 202 -0.69 1.43 -0.48
N ALA A 203 -1.79 1.53 0.26
CA ALA A 203 -2.78 2.60 0.09
C ALA A 203 -2.20 3.98 0.41
N MET A 204 -1.40 4.09 1.46
CA MET A 204 -0.67 5.33 1.78
C MET A 204 0.29 5.70 0.64
N LEU A 205 1.07 4.73 0.15
CA LEU A 205 2.03 4.97 -0.94
C LEU A 205 1.33 5.41 -2.23
N LEU A 206 0.18 4.83 -2.57
CA LEU A 206 -0.62 5.28 -3.70
C LEU A 206 -1.12 6.72 -3.50
N THR A 207 -1.64 7.02 -2.31
CA THR A 207 -2.13 8.36 -1.97
C THR A 207 -1.00 9.40 -2.07
N MET A 208 0.18 9.08 -1.54
CA MET A 208 1.36 9.93 -1.66
C MET A 208 1.76 10.15 -3.12
N LYS A 209 1.73 9.11 -3.93
CA LYS A 209 2.08 9.21 -5.34
C LYS A 209 1.08 10.03 -6.14
N GLU A 210 -0.20 9.93 -5.82
CA GLU A 210 -1.25 10.77 -6.42
C GLU A 210 -1.09 12.25 -6.04
N GLU A 211 -0.72 12.53 -4.79
CA GLU A 211 -0.55 13.91 -4.30
C GLU A 211 0.74 14.56 -4.82
N PHE A 212 1.86 13.85 -4.75
CA PHE A 212 3.19 14.43 -5.00
C PHE A 212 3.83 14.01 -6.34
N GLY A 213 3.25 13.05 -7.06
CA GLY A 213 3.75 12.56 -8.34
C GLY A 213 4.94 11.58 -8.25
N HIS A 214 5.53 11.40 -7.07
CA HIS A 214 6.67 10.52 -6.82
C HIS A 214 6.63 9.99 -5.39
N LEU A 215 7.54 9.07 -5.06
CA LEU A 215 7.68 8.50 -3.71
C LEU A 215 9.07 8.77 -3.13
N LYS A 216 10.13 8.43 -3.86
CA LYS A 216 11.50 8.54 -3.36
C LYS A 216 11.83 9.99 -2.95
N GLY A 217 12.39 10.14 -1.75
CA GLY A 217 12.78 11.44 -1.19
C GLY A 217 11.68 12.18 -0.44
N LEU A 218 10.43 11.68 -0.43
CA LEU A 218 9.39 12.18 0.47
C LEU A 218 9.68 11.74 1.91
N LYS A 219 9.12 12.45 2.87
CA LYS A 219 9.21 12.11 4.29
C LYS A 219 7.83 11.90 4.90
N VAL A 220 7.66 10.76 5.58
CA VAL A 220 6.50 10.44 6.41
C VAL A 220 6.87 10.55 7.88
N ALA A 221 6.08 11.23 8.68
CA ALA A 221 6.18 11.20 10.14
C ALA A 221 4.93 10.52 10.71
N TYR A 222 5.14 9.40 11.40
CA TYR A 222 4.10 8.68 12.13
C TYR A 222 4.13 9.07 13.60
N LEU A 223 2.97 9.46 14.15
CA LEU A 223 2.84 9.84 15.56
C LEU A 223 1.93 8.87 16.31
N GLY A 224 2.32 8.52 17.53
CA GLY A 224 1.52 7.71 18.43
C GLY A 224 2.20 6.42 18.88
N ASP A 225 1.53 5.26 18.73
CA ASP A 225 2.11 3.96 19.07
C ASP A 225 2.99 3.42 17.93
N GLY A 226 4.30 3.58 18.07
CA GLY A 226 5.29 3.10 17.09
C GLY A 226 5.46 1.59 17.04
N ARG A 227 4.70 0.82 17.84
CA ARG A 227 4.76 -0.65 17.88
C ARG A 227 3.58 -1.29 17.17
N ASN A 228 2.58 -0.52 16.77
CA ASN A 228 1.39 -1.09 16.16
C ASN A 228 1.66 -1.59 14.72
N ASN A 229 0.75 -2.39 14.20
CA ASN A 229 0.88 -3.04 12.89
C ASN A 229 0.97 -2.05 11.72
N VAL A 230 0.27 -0.91 11.79
CA VAL A 230 0.33 0.14 10.77
C VAL A 230 1.70 0.81 10.79
N ALA A 231 2.18 1.23 11.97
CA ALA A 231 3.52 1.81 12.12
C ALA A 231 4.61 0.88 11.59
N ASN A 232 4.53 -0.43 11.94
CA ASN A 232 5.46 -1.43 11.46
C ASN A 232 5.48 -1.51 9.93
N SER A 233 4.32 -1.60 9.30
CA SER A 233 4.21 -1.72 7.85
C SER A 233 4.63 -0.45 7.11
N LEU A 234 4.32 0.74 7.65
CA LEU A 234 4.76 2.02 7.10
C LEU A 234 6.30 2.14 7.17
N LEU A 235 6.89 1.76 8.30
CA LEU A 235 8.34 1.79 8.48
C LEU A 235 9.04 0.89 7.46
N VAL A 236 8.59 -0.35 7.30
CA VAL A 236 9.15 -1.29 6.33
C VAL A 236 8.99 -0.78 4.90
N GLY A 237 7.77 -0.40 4.52
CA GLY A 237 7.49 0.08 3.15
C GLY A 237 8.30 1.30 2.78
N CYS A 238 8.33 2.31 3.64
CA CYS A 238 9.10 3.54 3.42
C CYS A 238 10.61 3.26 3.34
N ALA A 239 11.15 2.48 4.28
CA ALA A 239 12.58 2.13 4.30
C ALA A 239 13.01 1.42 3.01
N LYS A 240 12.17 0.54 2.46
CA LYS A 240 12.48 -0.20 1.23
C LYS A 240 12.50 0.65 -0.03
N ILE A 241 11.60 1.62 -0.14
CA ILE A 241 11.41 2.38 -1.40
C ILE A 241 12.07 3.75 -1.42
N GLY A 242 12.84 4.09 -0.40
CA GLY A 242 13.57 5.37 -0.36
C GLY A 242 12.71 6.55 0.10
N VAL A 243 11.67 6.30 0.87
CA VAL A 243 10.89 7.31 1.59
C VAL A 243 11.45 7.47 2.99
N ASP A 244 11.80 8.70 3.37
CA ASP A 244 12.25 8.99 4.72
C ASP A 244 11.10 8.80 5.70
N VAL A 245 11.38 8.24 6.87
CA VAL A 245 10.35 7.98 7.87
C VAL A 245 10.82 8.31 9.28
N ALA A 246 10.02 9.06 10.01
CA ALA A 246 10.18 9.33 11.42
C ALA A 246 9.04 8.68 12.21
N ILE A 247 9.37 7.83 13.18
CA ILE A 247 8.44 7.36 14.21
C ILE A 247 8.59 8.28 15.42
N VAL A 248 7.57 9.12 15.61
CA VAL A 248 7.52 10.11 16.68
C VAL A 248 6.59 9.60 17.77
N ALA A 249 7.17 9.01 18.80
CA ALA A 249 6.46 8.27 19.83
C ALA A 249 7.14 8.36 21.20
N PRO A 250 6.38 8.26 22.30
CA PRO A 250 7.00 8.14 23.62
C PRO A 250 7.83 6.87 23.70
N LYS A 251 8.95 6.92 24.43
CA LYS A 251 9.93 5.80 24.52
C LYS A 251 9.31 4.42 24.81
N PRO A 252 8.32 4.27 25.69
CA PRO A 252 7.70 2.96 25.91
C PRO A 252 6.95 2.38 24.70
N LEU A 253 6.66 3.23 23.70
CA LEU A 253 5.93 2.89 22.49
C LEU A 253 6.82 2.93 21.23
N TRP A 254 8.12 2.86 21.38
CA TRP A 254 9.03 2.79 20.23
C TRP A 254 8.96 1.44 19.52
N THR A 255 9.22 1.47 18.25
CA THR A 255 9.39 0.27 17.41
C THR A 255 10.37 -0.72 18.04
N SER A 256 10.12 -2.01 17.90
CA SER A 256 11.03 -3.05 18.40
C SER A 256 12.42 -2.92 17.76
N GLU A 257 13.46 -3.17 18.54
CA GLU A 257 14.84 -3.10 18.07
C GLU A 257 15.12 -4.04 16.91
N SER A 258 14.50 -5.21 16.90
CA SER A 258 14.67 -6.19 15.83
C SER A 258 14.11 -5.70 14.47
N LEU A 259 12.93 -5.06 14.50
CA LEU A 259 12.36 -4.47 13.29
C LEU A 259 13.15 -3.25 12.85
N TRP A 260 13.54 -2.39 13.78
CA TRP A 260 14.38 -1.23 13.51
C TRP A 260 15.66 -1.61 12.77
N LYS A 261 16.39 -2.60 13.25
CA LYS A 261 17.64 -3.06 12.62
C LYS A 261 17.42 -3.55 11.18
N ARG A 262 16.34 -4.29 10.93
CA ARG A 262 16.04 -4.73 9.55
C ARG A 262 15.69 -3.55 8.64
N CYS A 263 14.91 -2.61 9.15
CA CYS A 263 14.56 -1.40 8.38
C CYS A 263 15.76 -0.49 8.12
N ASP A 264 16.73 -0.43 9.04
CA ASP A 264 17.99 0.30 8.83
C ASP A 264 18.79 -0.28 7.66
N GLU A 265 18.82 -1.61 7.52
CA GLU A 265 19.45 -2.25 6.35
C GLU A 265 18.70 -1.91 5.04
N TYR A 266 17.36 -1.97 5.04
CA TYR A 266 16.58 -1.56 3.85
C TYR A 266 16.83 -0.08 3.49
N ALA A 267 16.91 0.78 4.49
CA ALA A 267 17.15 2.21 4.30
C ALA A 267 18.54 2.48 3.71
N LYS A 268 19.58 1.75 4.14
CA LYS A 268 20.93 1.84 3.56
C LYS A 268 20.93 1.50 2.07
N GLU A 269 20.15 0.49 1.67
CA GLU A 269 20.05 0.09 0.26
C GLU A 269 19.25 1.10 -0.58
N SER A 270 18.15 1.61 -0.06
CA SER A 270 17.25 2.51 -0.77
C SER A 270 17.69 3.98 -0.75
N GLY A 271 18.53 4.35 0.20
CA GLY A 271 18.92 5.73 0.49
C GLY A 271 17.92 6.49 1.38
N ALA A 272 16.94 5.81 1.99
CA ALA A 272 16.04 6.42 2.95
C ALA A 272 16.75 6.74 4.28
N THR A 273 16.25 7.75 4.98
CA THR A 273 16.60 8.04 6.36
C THR A 273 15.47 7.59 7.27
N ILE A 274 15.80 6.84 8.31
CA ILE A 274 14.82 6.45 9.32
C ILE A 274 15.21 6.99 10.69
N GLU A 275 14.22 7.49 11.43
CA GLU A 275 14.38 8.09 12.75
C GLU A 275 13.33 7.52 13.71
N ILE A 276 13.71 7.22 14.93
CA ILE A 276 12.78 6.98 16.05
C ILE A 276 13.11 7.98 17.15
N THR A 277 12.14 8.79 17.51
CA THR A 277 12.34 9.86 18.49
C THR A 277 11.12 10.09 19.35
N ASP A 278 11.32 10.61 20.55
CA ASP A 278 10.27 11.14 21.41
C ASP A 278 10.10 12.66 21.27
N ASP A 279 10.94 13.31 20.47
CA ASP A 279 10.88 14.74 20.17
C ASP A 279 9.90 15.00 19.03
N LEU A 280 8.96 15.92 19.25
CA LEU A 280 8.02 16.37 18.21
C LEU A 280 8.69 17.05 17.01
N ASP A 281 9.92 17.50 17.14
CA ASP A 281 10.70 18.03 16.02
C ASP A 281 11.04 16.97 14.96
N GLY A 282 10.86 15.70 15.25
CA GLY A 282 10.90 14.62 14.26
C GLY A 282 9.95 14.81 13.08
N VAL A 283 8.89 15.64 13.22
CA VAL A 283 7.98 15.97 12.12
C VAL A 283 8.50 17.01 11.13
N LYS A 284 9.60 17.70 11.46
CA LYS A 284 10.15 18.75 10.57
C LYS A 284 10.46 18.20 9.19
N GLY A 285 10.00 18.91 8.17
CA GLY A 285 10.18 18.55 6.77
C GLY A 285 9.32 17.41 6.28
N ALA A 286 8.38 16.90 7.10
CA ALA A 286 7.48 15.82 6.68
C ALA A 286 6.52 16.29 5.59
N ASP A 287 6.35 15.46 4.57
CA ASP A 287 5.36 15.62 3.51
C ASP A 287 4.02 15.01 3.92
N VAL A 288 4.08 13.99 4.77
CA VAL A 288 2.90 13.30 5.32
C VAL A 288 3.01 13.20 6.82
N ILE A 289 1.98 13.63 7.52
CA ILE A 289 1.74 13.32 8.94
C ILE A 289 0.73 12.19 8.99
N TYR A 290 1.11 11.11 9.67
CA TYR A 290 0.30 9.91 9.81
C TYR A 290 0.08 9.57 11.27
N THR A 291 -1.11 9.12 11.64
CA THR A 291 -1.39 8.60 12.97
C THR A 291 -2.42 7.47 12.93
N ASP A 292 -2.58 6.82 14.07
CA ASP A 292 -3.57 5.79 14.32
C ASP A 292 -4.09 5.95 15.75
N VAL A 293 -5.15 5.22 16.09
CA VAL A 293 -5.68 5.19 17.46
C VAL A 293 -4.59 4.79 18.46
N TRP A 294 -4.61 5.39 19.63
CA TRP A 294 -3.61 5.07 20.67
C TRP A 294 -3.84 3.72 21.34
N ILE A 295 -5.02 3.15 21.17
CA ILE A 295 -5.44 1.88 21.76
C ILE A 295 -5.81 0.93 20.63
N SER A 296 -5.02 -0.13 20.46
CA SER A 296 -5.32 -1.19 19.51
C SER A 296 -6.44 -2.10 20.02
N MET A 297 -7.16 -2.75 19.10
CA MET A 297 -8.17 -3.73 19.46
C MET A 297 -7.56 -4.84 20.33
N GLY A 298 -8.18 -5.09 21.51
CA GLY A 298 -7.69 -6.05 22.50
C GLY A 298 -6.81 -5.44 23.61
N GLU A 299 -6.51 -4.13 23.56
CA GLU A 299 -5.71 -3.42 24.56
C GLU A 299 -6.52 -2.46 25.47
N GLU A 300 -7.84 -2.58 25.51
CA GLU A 300 -8.74 -1.66 26.21
C GLU A 300 -8.40 -1.51 27.70
N LYS A 301 -7.81 -2.54 28.31
CA LYS A 301 -7.35 -2.51 29.72
C LYS A 301 -6.20 -1.53 29.97
N LYS A 302 -5.54 -1.05 28.91
CA LYS A 302 -4.43 -0.10 28.96
C LYS A 302 -4.83 1.32 28.59
N GLU A 303 -6.13 1.60 28.50
CA GLU A 303 -6.67 2.86 27.94
C GLU A 303 -6.06 4.09 28.63
N GLN A 304 -6.11 4.17 29.95
CA GLN A 304 -5.62 5.34 30.71
C GLN A 304 -4.12 5.58 30.48
N GLU A 305 -3.31 4.52 30.43
CA GLU A 305 -1.88 4.64 30.17
C GLU A 305 -1.62 5.14 28.76
N ARG A 306 -2.32 4.57 27.77
CA ARG A 306 -2.19 4.94 26.37
C ARG A 306 -2.62 6.37 26.10
N GLU A 307 -3.72 6.81 26.69
CA GLU A 307 -4.15 8.21 26.58
C GLU A 307 -3.13 9.17 27.19
N ARG A 308 -2.59 8.85 28.34
CA ARG A 308 -1.55 9.66 28.98
C ARG A 308 -0.29 9.76 28.11
N LEU A 309 0.14 8.64 27.53
CA LEU A 309 1.33 8.58 26.67
C LEU A 309 1.08 9.24 25.30
N GLY A 310 -0.11 9.08 24.74
CA GLY A 310 -0.47 9.57 23.42
C GLY A 310 -0.75 11.07 23.37
N LYS A 311 -1.32 11.64 24.43
CA LYS A 311 -1.78 13.03 24.45
C LYS A 311 -0.77 14.09 23.99
N PRO A 312 0.53 14.02 24.34
CA PRO A 312 1.54 14.95 23.82
C PRO A 312 1.77 14.83 22.31
N TYR A 313 1.37 13.72 21.70
CA TYR A 313 1.57 13.38 20.29
C TYR A 313 0.30 13.54 19.46
N GLN A 314 -0.74 14.19 19.99
CA GLN A 314 -1.95 14.50 19.24
C GLN A 314 -1.59 15.30 17.98
N VAL A 315 -2.16 14.89 16.85
CA VAL A 315 -2.06 15.67 15.60
C VAL A 315 -3.10 16.81 15.64
N ASN A 316 -2.61 18.02 15.69
CA ASN A 316 -3.37 19.25 15.70
C ASN A 316 -2.76 20.28 14.76
N ALA A 317 -3.37 21.46 14.62
CA ALA A 317 -2.89 22.51 13.71
C ALA A 317 -1.44 22.92 14.03
N ALA A 318 -1.08 23.07 15.28
CA ALA A 318 0.28 23.44 15.69
C ALA A 318 1.31 22.38 15.31
N LEU A 319 0.95 21.08 15.37
CA LEU A 319 1.82 19.99 14.90
C LEU A 319 1.99 20.03 13.38
N MET A 320 0.90 20.27 12.64
CA MET A 320 0.97 20.39 11.18
C MET A 320 1.88 21.55 10.76
N GLU A 321 1.78 22.71 11.43
CA GLU A 321 2.66 23.87 11.20
C GLU A 321 4.13 23.56 11.51
N ARG A 322 4.41 22.70 12.50
CA ARG A 322 5.76 22.31 12.90
C ARG A 322 6.52 21.58 11.79
N THR A 323 5.85 21.01 10.81
CA THR A 323 6.51 20.43 9.62
C THR A 323 7.30 21.46 8.82
N GLY A 324 6.89 22.72 8.86
CA GLY A 324 7.45 23.84 8.09
C GLY A 324 7.07 23.81 6.61
N LYS A 325 6.08 22.98 6.23
CA LYS A 325 5.57 22.84 4.86
C LYS A 325 4.04 22.99 4.85
N ASP A 326 3.54 23.92 4.09
CA ASP A 326 2.11 24.12 3.85
C ASP A 326 1.51 23.06 2.90
N THR A 327 2.37 22.33 2.19
CA THR A 327 2.00 21.20 1.31
C THR A 327 1.86 19.87 2.05
N THR A 328 2.19 19.81 3.34
CA THR A 328 2.05 18.58 4.15
C THR A 328 0.62 18.10 4.16
N ILE A 329 0.40 16.82 3.86
CA ILE A 329 -0.90 16.16 4.01
C ILE A 329 -1.01 15.41 5.32
N PHE A 330 -2.24 15.24 5.79
CA PHE A 330 -2.58 14.39 6.93
C PHE A 330 -3.27 13.12 6.45
N SER A 331 -2.91 11.95 7.01
CA SER A 331 -3.61 10.71 6.77
C SER A 331 -3.75 9.85 8.03
N HIS A 332 -4.65 8.88 7.96
CA HIS A 332 -5.04 7.98 9.05
C HIS A 332 -5.63 6.70 8.45
N CYS A 333 -5.36 5.56 9.06
CA CYS A 333 -5.89 4.28 8.57
C CYS A 333 -7.38 4.08 8.82
N LEU A 334 -7.99 4.88 9.71
CA LEU A 334 -9.36 4.73 10.21
C LEU A 334 -9.60 3.37 10.93
N PRO A 335 -10.53 3.33 11.91
CA PRO A 335 -11.33 4.44 12.41
C PRO A 335 -10.51 5.45 13.20
N ALA A 336 -10.89 6.73 13.18
CA ALA A 336 -10.26 7.79 13.96
C ALA A 336 -11.15 8.18 15.14
N ILE A 337 -10.53 8.57 16.27
CA ILE A 337 -11.23 9.14 17.41
C ILE A 337 -10.86 10.63 17.47
N LYS A 338 -11.72 11.46 16.88
CA LYS A 338 -11.53 12.90 16.86
C LYS A 338 -11.39 13.45 18.29
N GLU A 339 -10.54 14.46 18.44
CA GLU A 339 -10.14 15.07 19.72
C GLU A 339 -9.30 14.16 20.64
N LYS A 340 -8.98 12.94 20.21
CA LYS A 340 -7.96 12.10 20.84
C LYS A 340 -6.64 12.18 20.04
N GLU A 341 -6.39 11.23 19.13
CA GLU A 341 -5.12 11.19 18.37
C GLU A 341 -5.02 12.28 17.30
N VAL A 342 -6.13 12.83 16.87
CA VAL A 342 -6.22 13.92 15.88
C VAL A 342 -7.39 14.84 16.21
N THR A 343 -7.20 16.15 16.04
CA THR A 343 -8.27 17.12 16.17
C THR A 343 -9.22 17.06 14.96
N GLU A 344 -10.50 17.41 15.18
CA GLU A 344 -11.47 17.49 14.09
C GLU A 344 -11.05 18.50 13.01
N GLU A 345 -10.45 19.62 13.42
CA GLU A 345 -9.93 20.64 12.51
C GLU A 345 -8.93 20.06 11.48
N VAL A 346 -7.98 19.24 11.91
CA VAL A 346 -7.01 18.61 11.01
C VAL A 346 -7.65 17.49 10.22
N PHE A 347 -8.47 16.67 10.86
CA PHE A 347 -9.13 15.53 10.23
C PHE A 347 -10.06 15.94 9.08
N GLU A 348 -10.83 17.01 9.25
CA GLU A 348 -11.75 17.53 8.23
C GLU A 348 -11.13 18.66 7.38
N GLY A 349 -9.89 19.03 7.67
CA GLY A 349 -9.20 20.13 7.03
C GLY A 349 -8.78 19.84 5.59
N PRO A 350 -8.35 20.88 4.85
CA PRO A 350 -8.01 20.75 3.42
C PRO A 350 -6.76 19.91 3.15
N GLN A 351 -5.90 19.70 4.16
CA GLN A 351 -4.71 18.85 4.07
C GLN A 351 -5.00 17.37 4.29
N SER A 352 -6.21 17.02 4.75
CA SER A 352 -6.60 15.63 5.01
C SER A 352 -6.78 14.84 3.73
N ARG A 353 -6.23 13.63 3.71
CA ARG A 353 -6.37 12.62 2.64
C ARG A 353 -6.87 11.29 3.18
N VAL A 354 -7.52 11.30 4.35
CA VAL A 354 -7.96 10.06 5.01
C VAL A 354 -8.97 9.27 4.17
N PHE A 355 -9.87 9.94 3.48
CA PHE A 355 -10.86 9.27 2.63
C PHE A 355 -10.29 8.86 1.27
N ASP A 356 -9.35 9.62 0.73
CA ASP A 356 -8.59 9.23 -0.47
C ASP A 356 -7.79 7.95 -0.20
N GLU A 357 -7.11 7.87 0.95
CA GLU A 357 -6.39 6.66 1.34
C GLU A 357 -7.35 5.49 1.61
N ALA A 358 -8.48 5.74 2.25
CA ALA A 358 -9.50 4.70 2.45
C ALA A 358 -10.04 4.15 1.12
N GLU A 359 -10.29 5.01 0.12
CA GLU A 359 -10.60 4.57 -1.25
C GLU A 359 -9.44 3.75 -1.84
N ASN A 360 -8.22 4.22 -1.69
CA ASN A 360 -7.03 3.56 -2.24
C ASN A 360 -6.78 2.16 -1.66
N ARG A 361 -7.36 1.83 -0.50
CA ARG A 361 -7.41 0.45 0.02
C ARG A 361 -8.06 -0.51 -0.97
N LEU A 362 -9.15 -0.11 -1.62
CA LEU A 362 -9.80 -0.89 -2.67
C LEU A 362 -8.85 -1.15 -3.85
N HIS A 363 -8.19 -0.11 -4.33
CA HIS A 363 -7.38 -0.20 -5.54
C HIS A 363 -6.09 -0.98 -5.32
N THR A 364 -5.44 -0.81 -4.18
CA THR A 364 -4.21 -1.54 -3.84
C THR A 364 -4.49 -3.01 -3.51
N ILE A 365 -5.58 -3.33 -2.82
CA ILE A 365 -6.03 -4.71 -2.57
C ILE A 365 -6.37 -5.39 -3.90
N LYS A 366 -7.10 -4.73 -4.78
CA LYS A 366 -7.36 -5.23 -6.13
C LYS A 366 -6.06 -5.52 -6.88
N ALA A 367 -5.09 -4.61 -6.84
CA ALA A 367 -3.80 -4.80 -7.49
C ALA A 367 -3.05 -6.03 -6.97
N VAL A 368 -3.07 -6.26 -5.65
CA VAL A 368 -2.46 -7.45 -5.04
C VAL A 368 -3.13 -8.72 -5.55
N MET A 369 -4.46 -8.78 -5.56
CA MET A 369 -5.20 -9.94 -6.08
C MET A 369 -4.93 -10.18 -7.57
N VAL A 370 -5.00 -9.14 -8.38
CA VAL A 370 -4.73 -9.24 -9.84
C VAL A 370 -3.30 -9.69 -10.11
N ALA A 371 -2.30 -9.11 -9.42
CA ALA A 371 -0.90 -9.45 -9.65
C ALA A 371 -0.55 -10.88 -9.25
N THR A 372 -1.18 -11.41 -8.21
CA THR A 372 -0.83 -12.72 -7.61
C THR A 372 -1.73 -13.86 -8.05
N LEU A 373 -2.98 -13.59 -8.40
CA LEU A 373 -3.96 -14.59 -8.80
C LEU A 373 -4.49 -14.38 -10.23
N GLY A 374 -4.54 -13.13 -10.68
CA GLY A 374 -5.14 -12.78 -11.96
C GLY A 374 -4.50 -13.46 -13.16
N GLU A 375 -5.31 -13.68 -14.19
CA GLU A 375 -4.79 -14.10 -15.49
C GLU A 375 -4.29 -12.88 -16.26
N ASN A 376 -3.14 -13.02 -16.92
CA ASN A 376 -2.60 -11.96 -17.74
C ASN A 376 -3.45 -11.81 -19.00
N GLU A 377 -4.03 -10.62 -19.22
CA GLU A 377 -4.58 -10.23 -20.51
C GLU A 377 -3.48 -10.08 -21.57
#